data_c504f3027fb252ffba841aceacba0367
#
_entry.id   c504f3027fb252ffba841aceacba0367
#
_cell.length_a   1.000
_cell.length_b   1.000
_cell.length_c   1.000
_cell.angle_alpha   90.00
_cell.angle_beta   90.00
_cell.angle_gamma   90.00
#
_symmetry.space_group_name_H-M   'P 1'
#
loop_
_entity.id
_entity.type
_entity.pdbx_description
1 polymer ?
#
loop_
_entity_poly.entity_id
_entity_poly.type
_entity_poly.pdbx_seq_one_letter_code
_entity_poly.pdbx_strand_id
1 'polypeptide(L)'
;MDQHSTVVGMDVHKRNLTVAILPPGKARPIEVLTIENRGKAIARMATRLTTGRAVFVYEAGPCGYEVQRQLHRLGCRAVVIAPALTPIRPGDRVKTNRRDAEKLARLYRAGELTEIRVPTREEEAARDLVRAREDAVA
;
A
#
# COMPACT_ATOMS: atom_id res chain seq x y z
N MET A 1 -5.01 14.61 9.29
CA MET A 1 -3.88 13.95 8.59
C MET A 1 -2.56 14.50 9.09
N ASP A 2 -1.62 13.64 9.40
CA ASP A 2 -0.30 14.03 9.88
C ASP A 2 0.57 14.54 8.71
N GLN A 3 0.78 15.86 8.65
CA GLN A 3 1.62 16.49 7.62
C GLN A 3 3.12 16.35 7.91
N HIS A 4 3.46 15.81 9.07
CA HIS A 4 4.86 15.68 9.50
C HIS A 4 5.45 14.30 9.21
N SER A 5 4.63 13.38 8.70
CA SER A 5 5.10 12.04 8.33
C SER A 5 5.49 11.97 6.86
N THR A 6 6.48 11.15 6.57
CA THR A 6 6.75 10.73 5.20
C THR A 6 5.65 9.74 4.79
N VAL A 7 5.04 9.96 3.63
CA VAL A 7 4.08 9.01 3.07
C VAL A 7 4.77 8.19 1.99
N VAL A 8 4.69 6.88 2.11
CA VAL A 8 5.29 5.95 1.16
C VAL A 8 4.15 5.23 0.45
N GLY A 9 3.82 5.69 -0.75
CA GLY A 9 2.81 5.05 -1.59
C GLY A 9 3.41 3.84 -2.29
N MET A 10 2.71 2.72 -2.26
CA MET A 10 3.22 1.48 -2.85
C MET A 10 2.21 0.88 -3.81
N ASP A 11 2.68 0.53 -4.99
CA ASP A 11 1.94 -0.27 -5.95
C ASP A 11 2.47 -1.70 -5.83
N VAL A 12 1.67 -2.58 -5.22
CA VAL A 12 2.09 -3.93 -4.85
C VAL A 12 1.72 -4.93 -5.93
N HIS A 13 2.72 -5.57 -6.49
CA HIS A 13 2.56 -6.65 -7.47
C HIS A 13 3.17 -7.94 -6.93
N LYS A 14 2.87 -9.04 -7.55
CA LYS A 14 3.33 -10.35 -7.09
C LYS A 14 4.86 -10.43 -6.99
N ARG A 15 5.58 -9.87 -7.96
CA ARG A 15 7.04 -9.96 -8.04
C ARG A 15 7.77 -8.74 -7.55
N ASN A 16 7.13 -7.58 -7.59
CA ASN A 16 7.78 -6.33 -7.20
C ASN A 16 6.81 -5.32 -6.62
N LEU A 17 7.39 -4.32 -5.97
CA LEU A 17 6.66 -3.15 -5.47
C LEU A 17 7.29 -1.91 -6.10
N THR A 18 6.44 -1.01 -6.60
CA THR A 18 6.87 0.33 -6.97
C THR A 18 6.53 1.26 -5.82
N VAL A 19 7.52 2.01 -5.37
CA VAL A 19 7.44 2.77 -4.12
C VAL A 19 7.71 4.24 -4.42
N ALA A 20 6.79 5.11 -4.03
CA ALA A 20 6.91 6.57 -4.17
C ALA A 20 7.03 7.21 -2.80
N ILE A 21 8.06 8.00 -2.60
CA ILE A 21 8.38 8.59 -1.29
C ILE A 21 8.01 10.07 -1.30
N LEU A 22 7.04 10.44 -0.46
CA LEU A 22 6.55 11.80 -0.30
C LEU A 22 6.95 12.32 1.09
N PRO A 23 8.02 13.12 1.18
CA PRO A 23 8.47 13.67 2.46
C PRO A 23 7.51 14.70 3.03
N PRO A 24 7.63 15.04 4.33
CA PRO A 24 6.85 16.10 4.93
C PRO A 24 7.06 17.43 4.17
N GLY A 25 5.99 18.20 4.03
CA GLY A 25 6.04 19.52 3.41
C GLY A 25 6.22 19.55 1.90
N LYS A 26 6.30 18.39 1.25
CA LYS A 26 6.41 18.32 -0.20
C LYS A 26 5.05 18.00 -0.82
N ALA A 27 4.78 18.59 -1.98
CA ALA A 27 3.55 18.37 -2.73
C ALA A 27 3.65 17.15 -3.66
N ARG A 28 4.87 16.74 -4.00
CA ARG A 28 5.12 15.63 -4.92
C ARG A 28 6.20 14.71 -4.36
N PRO A 29 6.11 13.41 -4.67
CA PRO A 29 7.17 12.48 -4.30
C PRO A 29 8.52 12.90 -4.86
N ILE A 30 9.56 12.72 -4.07
CA ILE A 30 10.93 13.07 -4.46
C ILE A 30 11.69 11.89 -5.03
N GLU A 31 11.21 10.68 -4.80
CA GLU A 31 11.90 9.48 -5.25
C GLU A 31 10.87 8.40 -5.55
N VAL A 32 11.08 7.67 -6.63
CA VAL A 32 10.30 6.48 -6.98
C VAL A 32 11.30 5.38 -7.28
N LEU A 33 11.10 4.23 -6.67
CA LEU A 33 11.97 3.07 -6.89
C LEU A 33 11.14 1.80 -6.97
N THR A 34 11.72 0.77 -7.55
CA THR A 34 11.12 -0.55 -7.63
C THR A 34 11.99 -1.52 -6.85
N ILE A 35 11.36 -2.28 -5.96
CA ILE A 35 12.03 -3.33 -5.19
C ILE A 35 11.36 -4.68 -5.45
N GLU A 36 12.06 -5.75 -5.15
CA GLU A 36 11.46 -7.08 -5.23
C GLU A 36 10.44 -7.26 -4.11
N ASN A 37 9.35 -7.98 -4.39
CA ASN A 37 8.35 -8.33 -3.37
C ASN A 37 8.84 -9.55 -2.60
N ARG A 38 9.82 -9.34 -1.76
CA ARG A 38 10.39 -10.36 -0.85
C ARG A 38 10.80 -9.73 0.45
N GLY A 39 10.78 -10.57 1.49
CA GLY A 39 11.00 -10.14 2.86
C GLY A 39 12.26 -9.31 3.07
N LYS A 40 13.39 -9.71 2.50
CA LYS A 40 14.65 -8.98 2.66
C LYS A 40 14.63 -7.60 2.03
N ALA A 41 14.04 -7.48 0.83
CA ALA A 41 13.95 -6.20 0.13
C ALA A 41 13.04 -5.23 0.87
N ILE A 42 11.90 -5.73 1.34
CA ILE A 42 10.95 -4.91 2.12
C ILE A 42 11.58 -4.46 3.44
N ALA A 43 12.30 -5.34 4.11
CA ALA A 43 12.98 -4.99 5.37
C ALA A 43 14.05 -3.90 5.17
N ARG A 44 14.82 -3.98 4.09
CA ARG A 44 15.82 -2.95 3.76
C ARG A 44 15.17 -1.60 3.49
N MET A 45 14.10 -1.60 2.71
CA MET A 45 13.32 -0.40 2.43
C MET A 45 12.79 0.21 3.72
N ALA A 46 12.17 -0.59 4.56
CA ALA A 46 11.62 -0.14 5.83
C ALA A 46 12.68 0.48 6.73
N THR A 47 13.84 -0.17 6.86
CA THR A 47 14.95 0.35 7.66
C THR A 47 15.43 1.70 7.13
N ARG A 48 15.59 1.83 5.81
CA ARG A 48 16.01 3.08 5.19
C ARG A 48 15.03 4.23 5.43
N LEU A 49 13.74 3.95 5.39
CA LEU A 49 12.71 4.98 5.43
C LEU A 49 12.16 5.29 6.82
N THR A 50 12.56 4.56 7.84
CA THR A 50 12.07 4.76 9.21
C THR A 50 13.01 5.59 10.09
N THR A 51 13.90 6.38 9.50
CA THR A 51 14.73 7.34 10.25
C THR A 51 13.91 8.52 10.80
N GLY A 52 12.64 8.60 10.43
CA GLY A 52 11.65 9.53 10.95
C GLY A 52 10.29 8.85 10.95
N ARG A 53 9.24 9.65 11.03
CA ARG A 53 7.88 9.12 10.93
C ARG A 53 7.56 8.76 9.48
N ALA A 54 7.18 7.53 9.24
CA ALA A 54 6.76 7.10 7.92
C ALA A 54 5.48 6.28 8.02
N VAL A 55 4.60 6.45 7.03
CA VAL A 55 3.42 5.62 6.86
C VAL A 55 3.45 5.02 5.47
N PHE A 56 3.29 3.71 5.40
CA PHE A 56 3.26 2.96 4.14
C PHE A 56 1.82 2.70 3.76
N VAL A 57 1.46 2.97 2.52
CA VAL A 57 0.07 2.82 2.05
C VAL A 57 0.00 2.11 0.71
N TYR A 58 -0.91 1.15 0.58
CA TYR A 58 -1.19 0.49 -0.69
C TYR A 58 -2.65 0.05 -0.78
N GLU A 59 -3.13 -0.20 -1.99
CA GLU A 59 -4.50 -0.66 -2.22
C GLU A 59 -4.63 -2.15 -1.97
N ALA A 60 -5.75 -2.56 -1.38
CA ALA A 60 -6.13 -3.97 -1.28
C ALA A 60 -6.26 -4.56 -2.69
N GLY A 61 -5.70 -5.74 -2.88
CA GLY A 61 -5.71 -6.38 -4.19
C GLY A 61 -5.35 -7.85 -4.13
N PRO A 62 -5.09 -8.48 -5.29
CA PRO A 62 -4.84 -9.92 -5.37
C PRO A 62 -3.65 -10.41 -4.54
N CYS A 63 -2.70 -9.53 -4.25
CA CYS A 63 -1.52 -9.88 -3.44
C CYS A 63 -1.81 -9.92 -1.94
N GLY A 64 -3.02 -9.58 -1.52
CA GLY A 64 -3.45 -9.69 -0.13
C GLY A 64 -2.80 -8.73 0.82
N TYR A 65 -2.55 -9.17 2.05
CA TYR A 65 -2.14 -8.31 3.16
C TYR A 65 -0.75 -8.64 3.72
N GLU A 66 0.02 -9.48 3.05
CA GLU A 66 1.31 -9.92 3.58
C GLU A 66 2.34 -8.80 3.71
N VAL A 67 2.33 -7.83 2.78
CA VAL A 67 3.22 -6.67 2.85
C VAL A 67 2.88 -5.83 4.09
N GLN A 68 1.61 -5.59 4.33
CA GLN A 68 1.16 -4.86 5.52
C GLN A 68 1.58 -5.60 6.80
N ARG A 69 1.35 -6.90 6.85
CA ARG A 69 1.70 -7.72 8.02
C ARG A 69 3.19 -7.71 8.30
N GLN A 70 4.00 -7.79 7.25
CA GLN A 70 5.46 -7.74 7.38
C GLN A 70 5.92 -6.39 7.89
N LEU A 71 5.43 -5.29 7.32
CA LEU A 71 5.77 -3.94 7.76
C LEU A 71 5.34 -3.71 9.22
N HIS A 72 4.17 -4.19 9.58
CA HIS A 72 3.67 -4.11 10.94
C HIS A 72 4.59 -4.84 11.92
N ARG A 73 5.04 -6.05 11.56
CA ARG A 73 6.00 -6.81 12.39
C ARG A 73 7.33 -6.09 12.55
N LEU A 74 7.72 -5.28 11.58
CA LEU A 74 8.94 -4.48 11.62
C LEU A 74 8.77 -3.18 12.42
N GLY A 75 7.59 -2.96 13.00
CA GLY A 75 7.29 -1.76 13.77
C GLY A 75 6.87 -0.57 12.94
N CYS A 76 6.56 -0.77 11.67
CA CYS A 76 6.16 0.30 10.76
C CYS A 76 4.64 0.46 10.75
N ARG A 77 4.17 1.69 10.55
CA ARG A 77 2.77 1.94 10.28
C ARG A 77 2.48 1.64 8.83
N ALA A 78 1.65 0.66 8.57
CA ALA A 78 1.27 0.26 7.23
C ALA A 78 -0.25 0.18 7.12
N VAL A 79 -0.79 0.83 6.10
CA VAL A 79 -2.22 1.05 5.89
C VAL A 79 -2.62 0.44 4.55
N VAL A 80 -3.73 -0.27 4.53
CA VAL A 80 -4.32 -0.77 3.30
C VAL A 80 -5.60 0.02 3.04
N ILE A 81 -5.79 0.45 1.81
CA ILE A 81 -6.96 1.23 1.41
C ILE A 81 -7.85 0.47 0.44
N ALA A 82 -9.13 0.85 0.43
CA ALA A 82 -10.12 0.24 -0.44
C ALA A 82 -10.01 0.79 -1.87
N PRO A 83 -9.74 -0.06 -2.89
CA PRO A 83 -9.53 0.43 -4.27
C PRO A 83 -10.79 1.07 -4.86
N ALA A 84 -11.96 0.55 -4.52
CA ALA A 84 -13.23 1.04 -5.05
C ALA A 84 -13.53 2.50 -4.66
N LEU A 85 -12.86 3.02 -3.64
CA LEU A 85 -13.06 4.38 -3.13
C LEU A 85 -11.93 5.32 -3.53
N THR A 86 -10.94 4.85 -4.30
CA THR A 86 -9.85 5.69 -4.77
C THR A 86 -10.33 6.60 -5.88
N PRO A 87 -10.20 7.95 -5.73
CA PRO A 87 -10.67 8.88 -6.77
C PRO A 87 -9.95 8.68 -8.09
N ILE A 88 -10.71 8.75 -9.19
CA ILE A 88 -10.17 8.71 -10.56
C ILE A 88 -10.31 10.12 -11.13
N ARG A 89 -9.19 10.71 -11.55
CA ARG A 89 -9.20 12.06 -12.14
C ARG A 89 -9.26 11.99 -13.65
N PRO A 90 -9.92 12.95 -14.30
CA PRO A 90 -9.87 13.06 -15.76
C PRO A 90 -8.41 13.19 -16.22
N GLY A 91 -8.04 12.43 -17.23
CA GLY A 91 -6.67 12.40 -17.74
C GLY A 91 -5.78 11.29 -17.18
N ASP A 92 -6.22 10.60 -16.12
CA ASP A 92 -5.50 9.44 -15.56
C ASP A 92 -5.80 8.18 -16.36
N ARG A 93 -5.68 8.26 -17.69
CA ARG A 93 -6.02 7.14 -18.58
C ARG A 93 -4.91 6.13 -18.74
N VAL A 94 -3.67 6.58 -18.60
CA VAL A 94 -2.51 5.70 -18.72
C VAL A 94 -2.09 5.31 -17.31
N LYS A 95 -2.39 4.07 -16.97
CA LYS A 95 -2.05 3.51 -15.68
C LYS A 95 -0.63 2.96 -15.74
N THR A 96 0.26 3.50 -14.92
CA THR A 96 1.60 2.97 -14.73
C THR A 96 1.84 2.73 -13.24
N ASN A 97 2.72 1.79 -12.92
CA ASN A 97 3.06 1.47 -11.52
C ASN A 97 3.61 2.71 -10.79
N ARG A 98 4.39 3.50 -11.49
CA ARG A 98 4.94 4.75 -10.94
C ARG A 98 3.83 5.75 -10.60
N ARG A 99 2.89 5.97 -11.52
CA ARG A 99 1.76 6.89 -11.31
C ARG A 99 0.85 6.42 -10.20
N ASP A 100 0.60 5.13 -10.13
CA ASP A 100 -0.23 4.54 -9.08
C ASP A 100 0.39 4.78 -7.70
N ALA A 101 1.68 4.52 -7.54
CA ALA A 101 2.39 4.74 -6.29
C ALA A 101 2.42 6.23 -5.89
N GLU A 102 2.72 7.12 -6.84
CA GLU A 102 2.74 8.57 -6.60
C GLU A 102 1.35 9.08 -6.22
N LYS A 103 0.33 8.63 -6.92
CA LYS A 103 -1.07 9.01 -6.66
C LYS A 103 -1.50 8.59 -5.26
N LEU A 104 -1.19 7.37 -4.86
CA LEU A 104 -1.51 6.89 -3.52
C LEU A 104 -0.88 7.75 -2.44
N ALA A 105 0.39 8.10 -2.59
CA ALA A 105 1.08 8.95 -1.63
C ALA A 105 0.40 10.31 -1.49
N ARG A 106 0.08 10.95 -2.61
CA ARG A 106 -0.57 12.26 -2.63
C ARG A 106 -1.98 12.23 -2.05
N LEU A 107 -2.78 11.24 -2.46
CA LEU A 107 -4.16 11.13 -2.00
C LEU A 107 -4.23 10.79 -0.51
N TYR A 108 -3.33 9.95 -0.04
CA TYR A 108 -3.26 9.63 1.39
C TYR A 108 -2.91 10.87 2.20
N ARG A 109 -1.92 11.66 1.78
CA ARG A 109 -1.55 12.91 2.43
C ARG A 109 -2.73 13.89 2.50
N ALA A 110 -3.53 13.94 1.43
CA ALA A 110 -4.69 14.81 1.34
C ALA A 110 -5.90 14.31 2.17
N GLY A 111 -5.82 13.13 2.75
CA GLY A 111 -6.93 12.57 3.53
C GLY A 111 -8.08 12.05 2.68
N GLU A 112 -7.87 11.80 1.40
CA GLU A 112 -8.91 11.40 0.44
C GLU A 112 -9.14 9.89 0.33
N LEU A 113 -8.36 9.07 1.06
CA LEU A 113 -8.44 7.62 0.97
C LEU A 113 -9.11 7.02 2.20
N THR A 114 -9.82 5.91 1.98
CA THR A 114 -10.49 5.18 3.05
C THR A 114 -9.64 3.97 3.45
N GLU A 115 -9.22 3.97 4.71
CA GLU A 115 -8.49 2.86 5.31
C GLU A 115 -9.41 1.69 5.57
N ILE A 116 -8.96 0.48 5.30
CA ILE A 116 -9.69 -0.73 5.67
C ILE A 116 -8.99 -1.43 6.82
N ARG A 117 -9.75 -2.17 7.62
CA ARG A 117 -9.17 -3.04 8.65
C ARG A 117 -8.56 -4.27 7.98
N VAL A 118 -7.30 -4.53 8.27
CA VAL A 118 -6.63 -5.73 7.77
C VAL A 118 -7.14 -6.93 8.57
N PRO A 119 -7.71 -7.96 7.91
CA PRO A 119 -8.19 -9.14 8.62
C PRO A 119 -7.03 -9.94 9.21
N THR A 120 -7.31 -10.70 10.27
CA THR A 120 -6.34 -11.68 10.75
C THR A 120 -6.20 -12.79 9.72
N ARG A 121 -5.14 -13.59 9.83
CA ARG A 121 -4.96 -14.74 8.93
C ARG A 121 -6.08 -15.75 9.06
N GLU A 122 -6.60 -15.94 10.27
CA GLU A 122 -7.75 -16.83 10.51
C GLU A 122 -9.00 -16.32 9.84
N GLU A 123 -9.29 -15.02 9.95
CA GLU A 123 -10.43 -14.37 9.30
C GLU A 123 -10.32 -14.49 7.77
N GLU A 124 -9.14 -14.26 7.24
CA GLU A 124 -8.88 -14.37 5.79
C GLU A 124 -9.08 -15.78 5.30
N ALA A 125 -8.56 -16.78 6.02
CA ALA A 125 -8.73 -18.18 5.69
C ALA A 125 -10.21 -18.61 5.72
N ALA A 126 -10.97 -18.11 6.68
CA ALA A 126 -12.42 -18.38 6.76
C ALA A 126 -13.17 -17.79 5.58
N ARG A 127 -12.82 -16.57 5.13
CA ARG A 127 -13.41 -15.95 3.94
C ARG A 127 -13.11 -16.75 2.69
N ASP A 128 -11.88 -17.21 2.53
CA ASP A 128 -11.46 -17.98 1.37
C ASP A 128 -12.20 -19.32 1.31
N LEU A 129 -12.41 -19.93 2.46
CA LEU A 129 -13.17 -21.19 2.55
C LEU A 129 -14.63 -21.00 2.16
N VAL A 130 -15.27 -19.92 2.61
CA VAL A 130 -16.66 -19.61 2.26
C VAL A 130 -16.79 -19.34 0.76
N ARG A 131 -15.89 -18.56 0.20
CA ARG A 131 -15.86 -18.26 -1.25
C ARG A 131 -15.68 -19.55 -2.07
N ALA A 132 -14.81 -20.44 -1.65
CA ALA A 132 -14.60 -21.71 -2.33
C ALA A 132 -15.87 -22.57 -2.34
N ARG A 133 -16.65 -22.57 -1.25
CA ARG A 133 -17.94 -23.26 -1.17
C ARG A 133 -18.96 -22.66 -2.11
N GLU A 134 -19.06 -21.34 -2.16
CA GLU A 134 -19.98 -20.64 -3.05
C GLU A 134 -19.67 -20.94 -4.51
N ASP A 135 -18.40 -20.91 -4.88
CA ASP A 135 -17.95 -21.23 -6.24
C ASP A 135 -18.25 -22.69 -6.61
N ALA A 136 -18.14 -23.60 -5.67
CA ALA A 136 -18.40 -25.03 -5.90
C ALA A 136 -19.90 -25.35 -6.10
N VAL A 137 -20.77 -24.51 -5.55
CA VAL A 137 -22.25 -24.69 -5.61
C VAL A 137 -22.84 -23.96 -6.80
N ALA A 138 -22.19 -22.98 -7.34
CA ALA A 138 -22.67 -22.14 -8.45
C ALA A 138 -22.86 -22.90 -9.77
#